data_f7793680c5463f49de4372bebcd041b1
#
_entry.id   f7793680c5463f49de4372bebcd041b1
#
_cell.length_a   1.000
_cell.length_b   1.000
_cell.length_c   1.000
_cell.angle_alpha   90.00
_cell.angle_beta   90.00
_cell.angle_gamma   90.00
#
_symmetry.space_group_name_H-M   'P 1'
#
loop_
_entity.id
_entity.type
_entity.pdbx_description
1 polymer ?
#
loop_
_entity_poly.entity_id
_entity_poly.type
_entity_poly.pdbx_seq_one_letter_code
_entity_poly.pdbx_strand_id
1 'polypeptide(L)'
;MLSTMQDVPLTVTRILNHGMRVHGTSKIITWTGEGEPHRRTFAEAGARAAQLAHALRDDLGVTGHDRVATLMWNNAEHVEAYYAAPSMGAVLHTLNLRLPADQLTWIVNHAADRVIIVNGSLLPLIAPLLPALGTVEHLVVSGPGDRSVLEGAPQQVHEYEELIAGKPTTYDWPELDERRAAAMCYTSGTTGDPKGVVYSHRSIYLHSMQVNMTQSMGLTDADTSLVVVPQFHVNAWGLPHATFMTGVNMLMPDRFLQPAPLAEMIESERPTHAAAVPTIWQGLLAELTAKPRDVSSVTQVTIGGAACPPSLMKAFDELGMRVCHAWGMTETSPLGTVSRPPAGVEPGSDEEFAYRLTQGRFPAGVEARLSGPGGEHLPWDGESAGELEVRGPWIAGAYYGGSGADAEPLRPADKFSEDGWLKTGDVGTISPDGFLTLTDRAKDVIKSGGEWISSVDLENALMSHPDVAEAAVVAVPDEKWGERPLATVVLKEGASADFESLRSFLAEKVAKWQLPERWTVIESVPKTSVGKFDKKVLRRQYAEGELDVTRL
;
A
#
# COMPACT_ATOMS: atom_id res chain seq x y z
N MET A 1 4.49 39.86 -11.94
CA MET A 1 3.87 39.51 -13.26
C MET A 1 3.28 38.13 -13.13
N LEU A 2 2.00 37.93 -13.49
CA LEU A 2 1.40 36.59 -13.54
C LEU A 2 1.87 35.83 -14.80
N SER A 3 1.81 34.50 -14.75
CA SER A 3 2.09 33.61 -15.88
C SER A 3 1.09 33.84 -17.01
N THR A 4 1.53 33.56 -18.24
CA THR A 4 0.66 33.54 -19.43
C THR A 4 0.18 32.12 -19.79
N MET A 5 0.51 31.12 -18.95
CA MET A 5 0.04 29.75 -19.16
C MET A 5 -1.45 29.62 -18.80
N GLN A 6 -2.12 28.72 -19.49
CA GLN A 6 -3.53 28.42 -19.21
C GLN A 6 -3.69 27.86 -17.80
N ASP A 7 -4.68 28.35 -17.07
CA ASP A 7 -5.08 27.83 -15.77
C ASP A 7 -6.09 26.70 -15.99
N VAL A 8 -5.55 25.48 -16.10
CA VAL A 8 -6.31 24.27 -16.41
C VAL A 8 -6.16 23.28 -15.24
N PRO A 9 -7.26 22.94 -14.52
CA PRO A 9 -7.17 22.13 -13.32
C PRO A 9 -6.71 20.68 -13.61
N LEU A 10 -5.84 20.16 -12.75
CA LEU A 10 -5.29 18.79 -12.80
C LEU A 10 -6.27 17.82 -12.13
N THR A 11 -7.16 17.21 -12.91
CA THR A 11 -8.23 16.37 -12.37
C THR A 11 -8.13 14.91 -12.81
N VAL A 12 -8.72 14.00 -12.01
CA VAL A 12 -8.88 12.58 -12.36
C VAL A 12 -9.64 12.42 -13.68
N THR A 13 -10.62 13.29 -13.94
CA THR A 13 -11.36 13.31 -15.20
C THR A 13 -10.45 13.49 -16.43
N ARG A 14 -9.37 14.27 -16.30
CA ARG A 14 -8.40 14.43 -17.41
C ARG A 14 -7.61 13.15 -17.65
N ILE A 15 -7.27 12.42 -16.58
CA ILE A 15 -6.61 11.11 -16.71
C ILE A 15 -7.55 10.15 -17.44
N LEU A 16 -8.82 10.07 -17.00
CA LEU A 16 -9.84 9.25 -17.66
C LEU A 16 -9.98 9.56 -19.15
N ASN A 17 -10.20 10.83 -19.48
CA ASN A 17 -10.38 11.25 -20.86
C ASN A 17 -9.14 11.00 -21.73
N HIS A 18 -7.93 11.16 -21.17
CA HIS A 18 -6.69 10.85 -21.86
C HIS A 18 -6.58 9.34 -22.13
N GLY A 19 -6.73 8.51 -21.11
CA GLY A 19 -6.66 7.05 -21.24
C GLY A 19 -7.67 6.50 -22.24
N MET A 20 -8.91 6.97 -22.20
CA MET A 20 -9.95 6.56 -23.14
C MET A 20 -9.66 6.93 -24.60
N ARG A 21 -9.10 8.13 -24.83
CA ARG A 21 -8.93 8.68 -26.19
C ARG A 21 -7.60 8.33 -26.82
N VAL A 22 -6.52 8.36 -26.03
CA VAL A 22 -5.15 8.15 -26.51
C VAL A 22 -4.77 6.68 -26.40
N HIS A 23 -5.16 6.02 -25.30
CA HIS A 23 -4.82 4.64 -24.97
C HIS A 23 -6.08 3.73 -24.92
N GLY A 24 -7.11 4.07 -25.71
CA GLY A 24 -8.41 3.40 -25.64
C GLY A 24 -8.38 1.89 -25.89
N THR A 25 -7.34 1.37 -26.54
CA THR A 25 -7.15 -0.07 -26.81
C THR A 25 -6.35 -0.81 -25.74
N SER A 26 -5.71 -0.11 -24.81
CA SER A 26 -5.05 -0.69 -23.65
C SER A 26 -6.06 -1.44 -22.77
N LYS A 27 -5.64 -2.45 -22.05
CA LYS A 27 -6.54 -3.43 -21.43
C LYS A 27 -6.47 -3.43 -19.91
N ILE A 28 -7.62 -3.66 -19.31
CA ILE A 28 -7.79 -4.17 -17.95
C ILE A 28 -8.14 -5.64 -18.10
N ILE A 29 -7.27 -6.51 -17.59
CA ILE A 29 -7.37 -7.96 -17.68
C ILE A 29 -7.70 -8.47 -16.28
N THR A 30 -8.92 -8.88 -16.03
CA THR A 30 -9.35 -9.42 -14.73
C THR A 30 -9.24 -10.94 -14.74
N TRP A 31 -8.45 -11.50 -13.85
CA TRP A 31 -8.31 -12.94 -13.68
C TRP A 31 -9.58 -13.53 -13.06
N THR A 32 -10.06 -14.65 -13.62
CA THR A 32 -11.31 -15.29 -13.20
C THR A 32 -11.11 -16.58 -12.41
N GLY A 33 -9.87 -17.09 -12.37
CA GLY A 33 -9.52 -18.36 -11.73
C GLY A 33 -9.71 -19.59 -12.61
N GLU A 34 -10.68 -19.56 -13.51
CA GLU A 34 -10.96 -20.62 -14.46
C GLU A 34 -11.32 -20.01 -15.82
N GLY A 35 -10.87 -20.64 -16.90
CA GLY A 35 -11.13 -20.20 -18.26
C GLY A 35 -10.32 -18.94 -18.66
N GLU A 36 -10.81 -18.22 -19.64
CA GLU A 36 -10.16 -17.00 -20.14
C GLU A 36 -10.39 -15.82 -19.19
N PRO A 37 -9.36 -15.00 -18.92
CA PRO A 37 -9.52 -13.76 -18.18
C PRO A 37 -10.52 -12.81 -18.85
N HIS A 38 -11.25 -12.08 -18.05
CA HIS A 38 -12.15 -11.06 -18.55
C HIS A 38 -11.35 -9.83 -18.99
N ARG A 39 -11.45 -9.44 -20.26
CA ARG A 39 -10.69 -8.32 -20.85
C ARG A 39 -11.62 -7.17 -21.16
N ARG A 40 -11.24 -5.99 -20.73
CA ARG A 40 -11.94 -4.72 -20.99
C ARG A 40 -10.92 -3.69 -21.44
N THR A 41 -11.22 -2.97 -22.50
CA THR A 41 -10.37 -1.87 -22.97
C THR A 41 -10.56 -0.62 -22.09
N PHE A 42 -9.60 0.31 -22.11
CA PHE A 42 -9.75 1.59 -21.41
C PHE A 42 -10.93 2.40 -21.95
N ALA A 43 -11.20 2.32 -23.25
CA ALA A 43 -12.38 2.96 -23.85
C ALA A 43 -13.68 2.38 -23.28
N GLU A 44 -13.79 1.04 -23.18
CA GLU A 44 -14.96 0.37 -22.59
C GLU A 44 -15.10 0.66 -21.10
N ALA A 45 -14.00 0.62 -20.35
CA ALA A 45 -14.02 0.94 -18.92
C ALA A 45 -14.47 2.37 -18.66
N GLY A 46 -14.02 3.33 -19.48
CA GLY A 46 -14.46 4.72 -19.36
C GLY A 46 -15.90 4.94 -19.79
N ALA A 47 -16.39 4.22 -20.79
CA ALA A 47 -17.81 4.23 -21.15
C ALA A 47 -18.69 3.71 -20.00
N ARG A 48 -18.25 2.63 -19.33
CA ARG A 48 -18.93 2.07 -18.17
C ARG A 48 -18.82 2.95 -16.93
N ALA A 49 -17.70 3.64 -16.75
CA ALA A 49 -17.58 4.67 -15.71
C ALA A 49 -18.57 5.83 -15.92
N ALA A 50 -18.82 6.22 -17.17
CA ALA A 50 -19.87 7.20 -17.49
C ALA A 50 -21.27 6.65 -17.17
N GLN A 51 -21.55 5.41 -17.52
CA GLN A 51 -22.82 4.73 -17.17
C GLN A 51 -23.01 4.65 -15.64
N LEU A 52 -21.96 4.28 -14.90
CA LEU A 52 -21.99 4.26 -13.43
C LEU A 52 -22.21 5.66 -12.85
N ALA A 53 -21.58 6.69 -13.40
CA ALA A 53 -21.78 8.08 -12.95
C ALA A 53 -23.24 8.55 -13.14
N HIS A 54 -23.88 8.18 -14.28
CA HIS A 54 -25.31 8.42 -14.50
C HIS A 54 -26.16 7.69 -13.45
N ALA A 55 -25.89 6.41 -13.19
CA ALA A 55 -26.62 5.63 -12.22
C ALA A 55 -26.48 6.21 -10.80
N LEU A 56 -25.26 6.53 -10.38
CA LEU A 56 -24.98 7.15 -9.08
C LEU A 56 -25.74 8.46 -8.90
N ARG A 57 -25.76 9.32 -9.93
CA ARG A 57 -26.45 10.61 -9.87
C ARG A 57 -27.97 10.47 -9.95
N ASP A 58 -28.47 9.77 -10.99
CA ASP A 58 -29.87 9.82 -11.39
C ASP A 58 -30.75 8.84 -10.59
N ASP A 59 -30.21 7.66 -10.27
CA ASP A 59 -30.95 6.60 -9.57
C ASP A 59 -30.67 6.60 -8.06
N LEU A 60 -29.40 6.85 -7.66
CA LEU A 60 -28.99 6.80 -6.26
C LEU A 60 -28.86 8.20 -5.62
N GLY A 61 -29.06 9.26 -6.38
CA GLY A 61 -29.06 10.65 -5.89
C GLY A 61 -27.71 11.13 -5.34
N VAL A 62 -26.59 10.51 -5.76
CA VAL A 62 -25.24 10.89 -5.34
C VAL A 62 -24.90 12.28 -5.86
N THR A 63 -24.40 13.13 -4.97
CA THR A 63 -23.97 14.51 -5.26
C THR A 63 -22.46 14.67 -5.19
N GLY A 64 -21.95 15.83 -5.58
CA GLY A 64 -20.52 16.13 -5.65
C GLY A 64 -19.77 16.21 -4.31
N HIS A 65 -20.35 15.79 -3.20
CA HIS A 65 -19.70 15.74 -1.88
C HIS A 65 -19.92 14.42 -1.16
N ASP A 66 -20.71 13.52 -1.75
CA ASP A 66 -20.98 12.22 -1.17
C ASP A 66 -19.77 11.29 -1.31
N ARG A 67 -19.65 10.34 -0.39
CA ARG A 67 -18.67 9.26 -0.46
C ARG A 67 -19.34 8.05 -1.08
N VAL A 68 -18.68 7.55 -2.12
CA VAL A 68 -18.99 6.27 -2.76
C VAL A 68 -17.92 5.29 -2.33
N ALA A 69 -18.29 4.44 -1.38
CA ALA A 69 -17.36 3.44 -0.86
C ALA A 69 -17.29 2.21 -1.80
N THR A 70 -16.15 1.55 -1.79
CA THR A 70 -15.95 0.28 -2.49
C THR A 70 -15.42 -0.78 -1.52
N LEU A 71 -16.05 -1.94 -1.48
CA LEU A 71 -15.57 -3.13 -0.80
C LEU A 71 -15.33 -4.21 -1.87
N MET A 72 -14.21 -4.12 -2.55
CA MET A 72 -13.96 -4.85 -3.80
C MET A 72 -12.53 -5.39 -3.89
N TRP A 73 -12.35 -6.44 -4.67
CA TRP A 73 -11.05 -6.92 -5.12
C TRP A 73 -10.50 -6.06 -6.26
N ASN A 74 -9.29 -6.38 -6.71
CA ASN A 74 -8.67 -5.73 -7.86
C ASN A 74 -9.28 -6.27 -9.16
N ASN A 75 -10.21 -5.54 -9.76
CA ASN A 75 -10.91 -5.90 -10.98
C ASN A 75 -11.34 -4.67 -11.79
N ALA A 76 -11.91 -4.90 -12.97
CA ALA A 76 -12.31 -3.84 -13.89
C ALA A 76 -13.44 -2.96 -13.32
N GLU A 77 -14.43 -3.54 -12.65
CA GLU A 77 -15.55 -2.81 -12.06
C GLU A 77 -15.07 -1.86 -10.95
N HIS A 78 -14.04 -2.26 -10.20
CA HIS A 78 -13.41 -1.38 -9.21
C HIS A 78 -12.69 -0.20 -9.90
N VAL A 79 -12.00 -0.43 -11.04
CA VAL A 79 -11.40 0.65 -11.84
C VAL A 79 -12.47 1.60 -12.38
N GLU A 80 -13.64 1.10 -12.79
CA GLU A 80 -14.76 1.94 -13.22
C GLU A 80 -15.21 2.89 -12.11
N ALA A 81 -15.32 2.39 -10.86
CA ALA A 81 -15.64 3.21 -9.69
C ALA A 81 -14.54 4.26 -9.39
N TYR A 82 -13.25 3.92 -9.60
CA TYR A 82 -12.11 4.84 -9.45
C TYR A 82 -12.20 6.07 -10.35
N TYR A 83 -12.91 5.95 -11.44
CA TYR A 83 -13.10 7.05 -12.37
C TYR A 83 -14.49 7.68 -12.28
N ALA A 84 -15.55 6.90 -12.09
CA ALA A 84 -16.90 7.42 -12.03
C ALA A 84 -17.12 8.39 -10.85
N ALA A 85 -16.82 7.95 -9.64
CA ALA A 85 -17.08 8.75 -8.44
C ALA A 85 -16.30 10.08 -8.43
N PRO A 86 -14.95 10.11 -8.55
CA PRO A 86 -14.23 11.38 -8.52
C PRO A 86 -14.52 12.26 -9.74
N SER A 87 -14.74 11.70 -10.94
CA SER A 87 -14.98 12.52 -12.12
C SER A 87 -16.34 13.22 -12.13
N MET A 88 -17.35 12.67 -11.45
CA MET A 88 -18.63 13.37 -11.23
C MET A 88 -18.59 14.36 -10.05
N GLY A 89 -17.48 14.39 -9.29
CA GLY A 89 -17.26 15.29 -8.16
C GLY A 89 -17.56 14.67 -6.79
N ALA A 90 -17.95 13.39 -6.72
CA ALA A 90 -18.05 12.62 -5.48
C ALA A 90 -16.65 12.16 -5.01
N VAL A 91 -16.56 11.52 -3.86
CA VAL A 91 -15.30 11.04 -3.29
C VAL A 91 -15.31 9.51 -3.27
N LEU A 92 -14.35 8.89 -3.94
CA LEU A 92 -14.12 7.46 -3.84
C LEU A 92 -13.56 7.11 -2.46
N HIS A 93 -14.18 6.17 -1.75
CA HIS A 93 -13.65 5.66 -0.48
C HIS A 93 -13.40 4.16 -0.56
N THR A 94 -12.15 3.75 -0.58
CA THR A 94 -11.80 2.33 -0.69
C THR A 94 -11.69 1.69 0.69
N LEU A 95 -12.57 0.71 0.96
CA LEU A 95 -12.67 0.03 2.24
C LEU A 95 -11.72 -1.17 2.30
N ASN A 96 -10.92 -1.23 3.35
CA ASN A 96 -9.99 -2.35 3.56
C ASN A 96 -10.77 -3.58 4.06
N LEU A 97 -11.00 -4.54 3.17
CA LEU A 97 -11.76 -5.78 3.41
C LEU A 97 -11.12 -6.75 4.44
N ARG A 98 -9.91 -6.44 4.92
CA ARG A 98 -9.18 -7.24 5.92
C ARG A 98 -9.28 -6.67 7.33
N LEU A 99 -9.99 -5.56 7.52
CA LEU A 99 -10.18 -4.96 8.83
C LEU A 99 -11.22 -5.75 9.65
N PRO A 100 -11.10 -5.74 10.99
CA PRO A 100 -12.16 -6.22 11.88
C PRO A 100 -13.49 -5.50 11.65
N ALA A 101 -14.59 -6.17 11.94
CA ALA A 101 -15.96 -5.70 11.70
C ALA A 101 -16.27 -4.36 12.39
N ASP A 102 -15.82 -4.19 13.63
CA ASP A 102 -15.97 -2.97 14.42
C ASP A 102 -15.25 -1.77 13.79
N GLN A 103 -14.01 -1.97 13.35
CA GLN A 103 -13.25 -0.92 12.68
C GLN A 103 -13.87 -0.55 11.33
N LEU A 104 -14.30 -1.54 10.54
CA LEU A 104 -14.96 -1.29 9.26
C LEU A 104 -16.26 -0.50 9.44
N THR A 105 -17.08 -0.88 10.42
CA THR A 105 -18.30 -0.18 10.78
C THR A 105 -18.00 1.27 11.20
N TRP A 106 -17.00 1.46 12.04
CA TRP A 106 -16.60 2.80 12.48
C TRP A 106 -16.14 3.67 11.30
N ILE A 107 -15.29 3.14 10.41
CA ILE A 107 -14.77 3.85 9.25
C ILE A 107 -15.89 4.30 8.31
N VAL A 108 -16.82 3.41 7.97
CA VAL A 108 -17.95 3.71 7.07
C VAL A 108 -18.82 4.84 7.65
N ASN A 109 -19.15 4.75 8.94
CA ASN A 109 -19.96 5.78 9.60
C ASN A 109 -19.19 7.10 9.78
N HIS A 110 -17.90 7.06 10.13
CA HIS A 110 -17.06 8.26 10.27
C HIS A 110 -16.87 8.98 8.94
N ALA A 111 -16.63 8.23 7.85
CA ALA A 111 -16.59 8.79 6.50
C ALA A 111 -17.96 9.28 6.03
N ALA A 112 -19.04 8.82 6.64
CA ALA A 112 -20.42 8.99 6.19
C ALA A 112 -20.62 8.53 4.75
N ASP A 113 -20.23 7.29 4.47
CA ASP A 113 -20.43 6.67 3.18
C ASP A 113 -21.93 6.55 2.88
N ARG A 114 -22.35 6.97 1.69
CA ARG A 114 -23.74 6.94 1.26
C ARG A 114 -24.06 5.70 0.41
N VAL A 115 -23.12 5.30 -0.42
CA VAL A 115 -23.21 4.14 -1.30
C VAL A 115 -22.02 3.22 -1.03
N ILE A 116 -22.25 1.90 -0.99
CA ILE A 116 -21.19 0.90 -1.01
C ILE A 116 -21.34 0.05 -2.27
N ILE A 117 -20.31 0.05 -3.12
CA ILE A 117 -20.17 -0.91 -4.22
C ILE A 117 -19.38 -2.11 -3.66
N VAL A 118 -19.99 -3.28 -3.68
CA VAL A 118 -19.41 -4.49 -3.06
C VAL A 118 -19.26 -5.63 -4.06
N ASN A 119 -18.12 -6.33 -4.03
CA ASN A 119 -17.99 -7.59 -4.77
C ASN A 119 -18.87 -8.67 -4.13
N GLY A 120 -19.65 -9.41 -4.94
CA GLY A 120 -20.60 -10.42 -4.44
C GLY A 120 -19.95 -11.49 -3.56
N SER A 121 -18.67 -11.83 -3.77
CA SER A 121 -17.93 -12.78 -2.92
C SER A 121 -17.65 -12.24 -1.51
N LEU A 122 -17.78 -10.92 -1.30
CA LEU A 122 -17.55 -10.24 0.00
C LEU A 122 -18.87 -9.96 0.75
N LEU A 123 -20.03 -10.39 0.22
CA LEU A 123 -21.32 -10.23 0.90
C LEU A 123 -21.33 -10.85 2.31
N PRO A 124 -20.76 -12.02 2.58
CA PRO A 124 -20.71 -12.58 3.93
C PRO A 124 -19.93 -11.69 4.93
N LEU A 125 -19.00 -10.84 4.44
CA LEU A 125 -18.25 -9.90 5.27
C LEU A 125 -19.08 -8.67 5.63
N ILE A 126 -19.82 -8.10 4.67
CA ILE A 126 -20.54 -6.83 4.87
C ILE A 126 -21.95 -7.03 5.43
N ALA A 127 -22.65 -8.11 5.08
CA ALA A 127 -24.04 -8.33 5.45
C ALA A 127 -24.30 -8.22 6.97
N PRO A 128 -23.48 -8.80 7.86
CA PRO A 128 -23.65 -8.65 9.30
C PRO A 128 -23.51 -7.21 9.81
N LEU A 129 -22.85 -6.33 9.05
CA LEU A 129 -22.57 -4.95 9.45
C LEU A 129 -23.67 -3.98 9.01
N LEU A 130 -24.44 -4.31 7.97
CA LEU A 130 -25.43 -3.45 7.34
C LEU A 130 -26.39 -2.75 8.32
N PRO A 131 -26.93 -3.43 9.37
CA PRO A 131 -27.80 -2.76 10.35
C PRO A 131 -27.12 -1.64 11.14
N ALA A 132 -25.80 -1.67 11.26
CA ALA A 132 -25.00 -0.68 12.00
C ALA A 132 -24.43 0.43 11.10
N LEU A 133 -24.58 0.34 9.77
CA LEU A 133 -24.10 1.33 8.80
C LEU A 133 -25.15 2.41 8.57
N GLY A 134 -25.29 3.33 9.55
CA GLY A 134 -26.39 4.30 9.61
C GLY A 134 -26.39 5.36 8.51
N THR A 135 -25.29 5.55 7.78
CA THR A 135 -25.17 6.55 6.70
C THR A 135 -25.36 5.94 5.32
N VAL A 136 -25.27 4.62 5.20
CA VAL A 136 -25.35 3.90 3.92
C VAL A 136 -26.82 3.75 3.50
N GLU A 137 -27.18 4.32 2.37
CA GLU A 137 -28.53 4.25 1.78
C GLU A 137 -28.61 3.11 0.74
N HIS A 138 -27.53 2.90 -0.02
CA HIS A 138 -27.51 1.99 -1.16
C HIS A 138 -26.34 1.01 -1.10
N LEU A 139 -26.63 -0.26 -1.43
CA LEU A 139 -25.64 -1.31 -1.62
C LEU A 139 -25.71 -1.78 -3.09
N VAL A 140 -24.62 -1.62 -3.83
CA VAL A 140 -24.51 -2.03 -5.24
C VAL A 140 -23.64 -3.26 -5.33
N VAL A 141 -24.20 -4.39 -5.75
CA VAL A 141 -23.49 -5.68 -5.76
C VAL A 141 -22.94 -5.98 -7.15
N SER A 142 -21.62 -6.24 -7.24
CA SER A 142 -20.94 -6.59 -8.47
C SER A 142 -20.43 -8.04 -8.43
N GLY A 143 -20.67 -8.76 -9.51
CA GLY A 143 -20.19 -10.14 -9.69
C GLY A 143 -20.95 -11.21 -8.87
N PRO A 144 -20.51 -12.47 -8.93
CA PRO A 144 -21.21 -13.59 -8.31
C PRO A 144 -21.12 -13.57 -6.78
N GLY A 145 -22.20 -14.03 -6.12
CA GLY A 145 -22.28 -14.14 -4.66
C GLY A 145 -23.71 -14.52 -4.23
N ASP A 146 -23.87 -14.96 -3.00
CA ASP A 146 -25.15 -15.34 -2.44
C ASP A 146 -25.93 -14.10 -1.95
N ARG A 147 -26.98 -13.71 -2.66
CA ARG A 147 -27.84 -12.56 -2.32
C ARG A 147 -28.76 -12.82 -1.14
N SER A 148 -29.00 -14.09 -0.78
CA SER A 148 -29.89 -14.42 0.35
C SER A 148 -29.40 -13.85 1.67
N VAL A 149 -28.10 -13.63 1.83
CA VAL A 149 -27.52 -13.01 3.03
C VAL A 149 -27.90 -11.53 3.21
N LEU A 150 -28.49 -10.90 2.19
CA LEU A 150 -28.97 -9.52 2.19
C LEU A 150 -30.47 -9.41 2.50
N GLU A 151 -31.17 -10.53 2.73
CA GLU A 151 -32.58 -10.49 3.09
C GLU A 151 -32.78 -9.71 4.40
N GLY A 152 -33.64 -8.68 4.35
CA GLY A 152 -33.88 -7.80 5.49
C GLY A 152 -32.84 -6.71 5.72
N ALA A 153 -31.88 -6.51 4.80
CA ALA A 153 -30.97 -5.37 4.86
C ALA A 153 -31.74 -4.05 4.83
N PRO A 154 -31.38 -3.07 5.67
CA PRO A 154 -32.06 -1.76 5.69
C PRO A 154 -31.73 -0.91 4.46
N GLN A 155 -30.63 -1.19 3.74
CA GLN A 155 -30.19 -0.49 2.54
C GLN A 155 -30.95 -0.96 1.30
N GLN A 156 -31.10 -0.08 0.32
CA GLN A 156 -31.59 -0.47 -1.00
C GLN A 156 -30.48 -1.25 -1.75
N VAL A 157 -30.80 -2.47 -2.16
CA VAL A 157 -29.84 -3.35 -2.85
C VAL A 157 -30.05 -3.28 -4.36
N HIS A 158 -28.96 -3.12 -5.10
CA HIS A 158 -28.93 -3.01 -6.56
C HIS A 158 -27.91 -3.99 -7.15
N GLU A 159 -28.18 -4.54 -8.33
CA GLU A 159 -27.21 -5.27 -9.12
C GLU A 159 -26.43 -4.30 -10.01
N TYR A 160 -25.09 -4.36 -9.98
CA TYR A 160 -24.22 -3.43 -10.69
C TYR A 160 -24.52 -3.37 -12.19
N GLU A 161 -24.58 -4.53 -12.84
CA GLU A 161 -24.82 -4.60 -14.28
C GLU A 161 -26.22 -4.12 -14.69
N GLU A 162 -27.23 -4.40 -13.88
CA GLU A 162 -28.60 -3.92 -14.11
C GLU A 162 -28.69 -2.42 -13.90
N LEU A 163 -28.01 -1.89 -12.88
CA LEU A 163 -28.01 -0.47 -12.51
C LEU A 163 -27.42 0.40 -13.62
N ILE A 164 -26.35 -0.08 -14.28
CA ILE A 164 -25.69 0.68 -15.35
C ILE A 164 -26.27 0.38 -16.74
N ALA A 165 -27.07 -0.68 -16.89
CA ALA A 165 -27.62 -1.10 -18.17
C ALA A 165 -28.46 0.02 -18.83
N GLY A 166 -28.21 0.27 -20.12
CA GLY A 166 -28.94 1.27 -20.91
C GLY A 166 -28.62 2.74 -20.56
N LYS A 167 -27.76 3.00 -19.58
CA LYS A 167 -27.30 4.37 -19.29
C LYS A 167 -26.41 4.87 -20.42
N PRO A 168 -26.32 6.20 -20.65
CA PRO A 168 -25.43 6.76 -21.65
C PRO A 168 -23.96 6.43 -21.40
N THR A 169 -23.23 6.10 -22.45
CA THR A 169 -21.79 5.76 -22.41
C THR A 169 -20.87 6.98 -22.39
N THR A 170 -21.44 8.17 -22.38
CA THR A 170 -20.75 9.47 -22.22
C THR A 170 -21.38 10.22 -21.07
N TYR A 171 -20.59 11.02 -20.38
CA TYR A 171 -21.07 11.85 -19.26
C TYR A 171 -20.55 13.28 -19.45
N ASP A 172 -21.39 14.26 -19.17
CA ASP A 172 -20.96 15.66 -19.15
C ASP A 172 -20.28 15.96 -17.79
N TRP A 173 -18.97 15.66 -17.76
CA TRP A 173 -18.19 15.78 -16.56
C TRP A 173 -18.10 17.23 -16.10
N PRO A 174 -18.41 17.55 -14.84
CA PRO A 174 -18.32 18.91 -14.33
C PRO A 174 -16.87 19.40 -14.31
N GLU A 175 -16.69 20.71 -14.49
CA GLU A 175 -15.41 21.34 -14.17
C GLU A 175 -15.21 21.36 -12.65
N LEU A 176 -14.12 20.75 -12.18
CA LEU A 176 -13.81 20.61 -10.77
C LEU A 176 -12.53 21.39 -10.43
N ASP A 177 -12.54 22.07 -9.28
CA ASP A 177 -11.29 22.57 -8.68
C ASP A 177 -10.38 21.38 -8.32
N GLU A 178 -9.14 21.44 -8.77
CA GLU A 178 -8.15 20.38 -8.55
C GLU A 178 -7.85 20.09 -7.07
N ARG A 179 -8.17 21.02 -6.16
CA ARG A 179 -8.00 20.89 -4.72
C ARG A 179 -9.14 20.13 -4.04
N ARG A 180 -10.24 19.88 -4.75
CA ARG A 180 -11.34 19.07 -4.19
C ARG A 180 -10.89 17.65 -3.91
N ALA A 181 -11.53 17.04 -2.90
CA ALA A 181 -11.39 15.63 -2.60
C ALA A 181 -11.81 14.78 -3.82
N ALA A 182 -10.99 13.80 -4.17
CA ALA A 182 -11.27 12.83 -5.22
C ALA A 182 -11.34 11.40 -4.67
N ALA A 183 -10.49 11.08 -3.69
CA ALA A 183 -10.49 9.77 -3.04
C ALA A 183 -10.08 9.89 -1.58
N MET A 184 -10.37 8.85 -0.79
CA MET A 184 -9.88 8.73 0.57
C MET A 184 -9.56 7.28 0.91
N CYS A 185 -8.59 7.12 1.82
CA CYS A 185 -8.23 5.84 2.44
C CYS A 185 -8.04 6.04 3.94
N TYR A 186 -8.38 5.01 4.72
CA TYR A 186 -8.07 5.01 6.15
C TYR A 186 -6.80 4.22 6.44
N THR A 187 -5.98 4.76 7.36
CA THR A 187 -4.85 4.02 7.91
C THR A 187 -5.38 2.98 8.91
N SER A 188 -4.75 1.81 8.96
CA SER A 188 -4.96 0.84 10.04
C SER A 188 -4.31 1.38 11.32
N GLY A 189 -4.98 2.26 12.06
CA GLY A 189 -4.42 2.91 13.23
C GLY A 189 -3.74 1.92 14.18
N THR A 190 -2.41 2.03 14.30
CA THR A 190 -1.64 1.21 15.26
C THR A 190 -1.82 1.71 16.69
N THR A 191 -2.36 2.92 16.87
CA THR A 191 -2.65 3.56 18.16
C THR A 191 -3.91 4.42 18.02
N GLY A 192 -5.06 3.92 18.51
CA GLY A 192 -6.33 4.64 18.47
C GLY A 192 -7.16 4.35 17.22
N ASP A 193 -8.17 5.19 16.98
CA ASP A 193 -9.08 5.06 15.84
C ASP A 193 -8.34 5.23 14.49
N PRO A 194 -8.80 4.54 13.43
CA PRO A 194 -8.28 4.72 12.08
C PRO A 194 -8.35 6.18 11.63
N LYS A 195 -7.34 6.66 10.90
CA LYS A 195 -7.28 8.04 10.43
C LYS A 195 -7.53 8.11 8.94
N GLY A 196 -8.49 8.93 8.52
CA GLY A 196 -8.79 9.16 7.10
C GLY A 196 -7.79 10.11 6.45
N VAL A 197 -7.23 9.72 5.33
CA VAL A 197 -6.42 10.57 4.45
C VAL A 197 -7.24 10.85 3.19
N VAL A 198 -7.40 12.13 2.86
CA VAL A 198 -8.21 12.57 1.73
C VAL A 198 -7.31 13.12 0.64
N TYR A 199 -7.33 12.47 -0.51
CA TYR A 199 -6.55 12.85 -1.67
C TYR A 199 -7.32 13.80 -2.57
N SER A 200 -6.68 14.89 -3.00
CA SER A 200 -7.25 15.80 -3.99
C SER A 200 -7.06 15.27 -5.42
N HIS A 201 -7.82 15.78 -6.36
CA HIS A 201 -7.60 15.55 -7.79
C HIS A 201 -6.16 15.89 -8.18
N ARG A 202 -5.66 17.05 -7.74
CA ARG A 202 -4.28 17.50 -7.98
C ARG A 202 -3.24 16.54 -7.43
N SER A 203 -3.40 16.07 -6.18
CA SER A 203 -2.44 15.17 -5.56
C SER A 203 -2.36 13.84 -6.31
N ILE A 204 -3.52 13.27 -6.72
CA ILE A 204 -3.58 12.05 -7.54
C ILE A 204 -2.91 12.26 -8.89
N TYR A 205 -3.18 13.39 -9.56
CA TYR A 205 -2.63 13.68 -10.87
C TYR A 205 -1.10 13.79 -10.83
N LEU A 206 -0.56 14.60 -9.92
CA LEU A 206 0.89 14.81 -9.77
C LEU A 206 1.61 13.55 -9.31
N HIS A 207 1.00 12.80 -8.38
CA HIS A 207 1.52 11.50 -7.94
C HIS A 207 1.60 10.52 -9.12
N SER A 208 0.55 10.42 -9.94
CA SER A 208 0.51 9.52 -11.10
C SER A 208 1.55 9.89 -12.15
N MET A 209 1.78 11.19 -12.39
CA MET A 209 2.88 11.65 -13.24
C MET A 209 4.23 11.19 -12.68
N GLN A 210 4.46 11.35 -11.37
CA GLN A 210 5.72 10.98 -10.74
C GLN A 210 5.94 9.46 -10.76
N VAL A 211 4.90 8.65 -10.56
CA VAL A 211 4.99 7.17 -10.66
C VAL A 211 5.49 6.74 -12.04
N ASN A 212 5.06 7.42 -13.10
CA ASN A 212 5.45 7.11 -14.48
C ASN A 212 6.83 7.65 -14.88
N MET A 213 7.48 8.49 -14.07
CA MET A 213 8.83 8.97 -14.37
C MET A 213 9.84 7.82 -14.31
N THR A 214 10.90 7.90 -15.13
CA THR A 214 11.98 6.89 -15.20
C THR A 214 12.72 6.71 -13.87
N GLN A 215 12.76 7.74 -13.02
CA GLN A 215 13.29 7.65 -11.66
C GLN A 215 12.36 6.93 -10.67
N SER A 216 11.13 6.61 -11.08
CA SER A 216 10.16 5.84 -10.31
C SER A 216 9.92 4.47 -10.94
N MET A 217 8.68 4.12 -11.30
CA MET A 217 8.40 2.84 -11.96
C MET A 217 8.80 2.85 -13.44
N GLY A 218 8.65 3.98 -14.12
CA GLY A 218 9.11 4.17 -15.51
C GLY A 218 8.34 3.35 -16.54
N LEU A 219 7.04 3.08 -16.29
CA LEU A 219 6.21 2.24 -17.13
C LEU A 219 5.72 2.96 -18.39
N THR A 220 5.60 2.21 -19.47
CA THR A 220 5.18 2.69 -20.81
C THR A 220 4.02 1.84 -21.34
N ASP A 221 3.44 2.23 -22.48
CA ASP A 221 2.37 1.48 -23.18
C ASP A 221 2.82 0.11 -23.72
N ALA A 222 4.13 -0.17 -23.71
CA ALA A 222 4.66 -1.50 -24.00
C ALA A 222 4.52 -2.47 -22.82
N ASP A 223 4.18 -1.96 -21.63
CA ASP A 223 4.17 -2.74 -20.40
C ASP A 223 2.78 -3.29 -20.08
N THR A 224 2.80 -4.40 -19.36
CA THR A 224 1.63 -4.94 -18.63
C THR A 224 2.01 -5.06 -17.16
N SER A 225 1.27 -4.39 -16.29
CA SER A 225 1.50 -4.41 -14.84
C SER A 225 0.55 -5.37 -14.15
N LEU A 226 1.09 -6.39 -13.46
CA LEU A 226 0.33 -7.23 -12.52
C LEU A 226 0.14 -6.44 -11.22
N VAL A 227 -1.09 -5.98 -11.00
CA VAL A 227 -1.48 -5.12 -9.89
C VAL A 227 -1.88 -5.97 -8.69
N VAL A 228 -0.89 -6.53 -7.97
CA VAL A 228 -1.14 -7.34 -6.77
C VAL A 228 -1.48 -6.47 -5.56
N VAL A 229 -0.91 -5.27 -5.51
CA VAL A 229 -1.23 -4.29 -4.45
C VAL A 229 -2.72 -4.00 -4.44
N PRO A 230 -3.41 -4.18 -3.27
CA PRO A 230 -4.86 -4.03 -3.23
C PRO A 230 -5.32 -2.60 -3.59
N GLN A 231 -6.35 -2.50 -4.43
CA GLN A 231 -6.99 -1.21 -4.75
C GLN A 231 -7.58 -0.53 -3.50
N PHE A 232 -7.95 -1.29 -2.48
CA PHE A 232 -8.44 -0.75 -1.21
C PHE A 232 -7.32 -0.23 -0.28
N HIS A 233 -6.05 -0.43 -0.62
CA HIS A 233 -4.92 0.04 0.19
C HIS A 233 -4.11 1.08 -0.57
N VAL A 234 -4.19 2.30 -0.13
CA VAL A 234 -3.56 3.50 -0.72
C VAL A 234 -3.67 3.52 -2.25
N ASN A 235 -4.89 3.15 -2.72
CA ASN A 235 -5.32 3.17 -4.12
C ASN A 235 -4.38 2.37 -5.06
N ALA A 236 -4.00 1.14 -4.66
CA ALA A 236 -3.06 0.29 -5.41
C ALA A 236 -1.77 1.03 -5.80
N TRP A 237 -1.24 1.85 -4.90
CA TRP A 237 -0.06 2.69 -5.11
C TRP A 237 -0.17 3.64 -6.30
N GLY A 238 -1.40 4.06 -6.62
CA GLY A 238 -1.71 4.97 -7.73
C GLY A 238 -1.69 4.33 -9.12
N LEU A 239 -1.43 3.01 -9.22
CA LEU A 239 -1.35 2.31 -10.50
C LEU A 239 -2.60 2.48 -11.38
N PRO A 240 -3.86 2.42 -10.86
CA PRO A 240 -5.03 2.63 -11.73
C PRO A 240 -5.03 3.97 -12.46
N HIS A 241 -4.53 5.02 -11.83
CA HIS A 241 -4.44 6.35 -12.47
C HIS A 241 -3.18 6.49 -13.35
N ALA A 242 -2.04 6.00 -12.85
CA ALA A 242 -0.77 6.07 -13.58
C ALA A 242 -0.83 5.30 -14.91
N THR A 243 -1.45 4.13 -14.93
CA THR A 243 -1.59 3.31 -16.15
C THR A 243 -2.47 3.97 -17.22
N PHE A 244 -3.56 4.66 -16.84
CA PHE A 244 -4.38 5.41 -17.78
C PHE A 244 -3.65 6.60 -18.40
N MET A 245 -2.66 7.17 -17.69
CA MET A 245 -1.83 8.24 -18.25
C MET A 245 -0.87 7.76 -19.34
N THR A 246 -0.40 6.51 -19.27
CA THR A 246 0.68 6.00 -20.14
C THR A 246 0.27 4.82 -21.01
N GLY A 247 -0.96 4.30 -20.88
CA GLY A 247 -1.44 3.19 -21.70
C GLY A 247 -0.95 1.80 -21.26
N VAL A 248 -0.38 1.67 -20.08
CA VAL A 248 0.05 0.38 -19.51
C VAL A 248 -1.16 -0.53 -19.29
N ASN A 249 -1.10 -1.77 -19.80
CA ASN A 249 -2.14 -2.74 -19.49
C ASN A 249 -2.12 -3.12 -18.00
N MET A 250 -3.29 -3.34 -17.42
CA MET A 250 -3.42 -3.80 -16.04
C MET A 250 -3.86 -5.27 -16.02
N LEU A 251 -3.07 -6.14 -15.41
CA LEU A 251 -3.47 -7.49 -15.05
C LEU A 251 -3.94 -7.48 -13.59
N MET A 252 -5.23 -7.71 -13.39
CA MET A 252 -5.93 -7.62 -12.11
C MET A 252 -6.19 -9.02 -11.56
N PRO A 253 -5.60 -9.38 -10.41
CA PRO A 253 -5.70 -10.73 -9.87
C PRO A 253 -7.05 -11.07 -9.23
N ASP A 254 -7.98 -10.13 -9.10
CA ASP A 254 -9.21 -10.26 -8.32
C ASP A 254 -8.92 -10.83 -6.91
N ARG A 255 -9.59 -11.89 -6.47
CA ARG A 255 -9.38 -12.56 -5.17
C ARG A 255 -8.21 -13.57 -5.17
N PHE A 256 -7.57 -13.80 -6.30
CA PHE A 256 -6.58 -14.85 -6.50
C PHE A 256 -5.16 -14.35 -6.20
N LEU A 257 -4.92 -14.01 -4.94
CA LEU A 257 -3.66 -13.42 -4.46
C LEU A 257 -2.68 -14.45 -3.88
N GLN A 258 -3.03 -15.75 -3.95
CA GLN A 258 -2.16 -16.82 -3.46
C GLN A 258 -0.99 -17.06 -4.44
N PRO A 259 0.14 -17.64 -3.97
CA PRO A 259 1.33 -17.84 -4.79
C PRO A 259 1.10 -18.61 -6.09
N ALA A 260 0.37 -19.72 -6.05
CA ALA A 260 0.14 -20.57 -7.24
C ALA A 260 -0.67 -19.85 -8.34
N PRO A 261 -1.83 -19.21 -8.07
CA PRO A 261 -2.52 -18.37 -9.05
C PRO A 261 -1.67 -17.22 -9.59
N LEU A 262 -0.87 -16.55 -8.75
CA LEU A 262 0.00 -15.47 -9.21
C LEU A 262 1.08 -15.98 -10.18
N ALA A 263 1.69 -17.13 -9.88
CA ALA A 263 2.67 -17.76 -10.78
C ALA A 263 2.03 -18.16 -12.12
N GLU A 264 0.77 -18.66 -12.10
CA GLU A 264 0.01 -18.98 -13.29
C GLU A 264 -0.33 -17.75 -14.14
N MET A 265 -0.77 -16.65 -13.52
CA MET A 265 -1.01 -15.38 -14.20
C MET A 265 0.24 -14.85 -14.88
N ILE A 266 1.39 -14.93 -14.21
CA ILE A 266 2.67 -14.47 -14.79
C ILE A 266 3.02 -15.30 -16.03
N GLU A 267 2.92 -16.62 -15.94
CA GLU A 267 3.24 -17.52 -17.05
C GLU A 267 2.30 -17.32 -18.25
N SER A 268 0.97 -17.22 -18.01
CA SER A 268 -0.04 -17.15 -19.07
C SER A 268 -0.22 -15.76 -19.67
N GLU A 269 -0.26 -14.70 -18.84
CA GLU A 269 -0.54 -13.33 -19.28
C GLU A 269 0.72 -12.49 -19.52
N ARG A 270 1.88 -13.02 -19.14
CA ARG A 270 3.21 -12.46 -19.40
C ARG A 270 3.36 -10.96 -19.05
N PRO A 271 3.01 -10.53 -17.82
CA PRO A 271 3.25 -9.15 -17.40
C PRO A 271 4.75 -8.83 -17.41
N THR A 272 5.10 -7.56 -17.65
CA THR A 272 6.49 -7.07 -17.62
C THR A 272 6.87 -6.48 -16.27
N HIS A 273 5.86 -6.03 -15.53
CA HIS A 273 5.98 -5.41 -14.22
C HIS A 273 4.99 -6.02 -13.24
N ALA A 274 5.37 -6.05 -11.97
CA ALA A 274 4.45 -6.38 -10.88
C ALA A 274 4.79 -5.59 -9.60
N ALA A 275 3.80 -5.34 -8.75
CA ALA A 275 3.97 -4.57 -7.52
C ALA A 275 3.29 -5.27 -6.34
N ALA A 276 4.04 -5.54 -5.27
CA ALA A 276 3.51 -6.13 -4.04
C ALA A 276 4.43 -5.90 -2.83
N VAL A 277 3.94 -6.30 -1.66
CA VAL A 277 4.71 -6.31 -0.41
C VAL A 277 5.64 -7.54 -0.33
N PRO A 278 6.74 -7.51 0.48
CA PRO A 278 7.72 -8.60 0.55
C PRO A 278 7.11 -9.98 0.84
N THR A 279 6.09 -10.06 1.69
CA THR A 279 5.46 -11.35 2.06
C THR A 279 4.80 -12.07 0.89
N ILE A 280 4.22 -11.34 -0.05
CA ILE A 280 3.66 -11.90 -1.30
C ILE A 280 4.79 -12.44 -2.17
N TRP A 281 5.88 -11.68 -2.30
CA TRP A 281 7.04 -12.06 -3.08
C TRP A 281 7.77 -13.28 -2.52
N GLN A 282 7.88 -13.40 -1.19
CA GLN A 282 8.43 -14.60 -0.54
C GLN A 282 7.57 -15.84 -0.84
N GLY A 283 6.25 -15.70 -0.76
CA GLY A 283 5.32 -16.77 -1.12
C GLY A 283 5.47 -17.20 -2.58
N LEU A 284 5.54 -16.23 -3.51
CA LEU A 284 5.74 -16.51 -4.93
C LEU A 284 7.09 -17.22 -5.19
N LEU A 285 8.18 -16.76 -4.55
CA LEU A 285 9.50 -17.40 -4.67
C LEU A 285 9.48 -18.86 -4.18
N ALA A 286 8.79 -19.13 -3.06
CA ALA A 286 8.63 -20.49 -2.55
C ALA A 286 7.85 -21.39 -3.53
N GLU A 287 6.77 -20.87 -4.13
CA GLU A 287 5.99 -21.59 -5.15
C GLU A 287 6.84 -21.88 -6.40
N LEU A 288 7.56 -20.89 -6.91
CA LEU A 288 8.43 -21.03 -8.08
C LEU A 288 9.60 -22.00 -7.84
N THR A 289 10.09 -22.08 -6.60
CA THR A 289 11.12 -23.05 -6.20
C THR A 289 10.54 -24.48 -6.19
N ALA A 290 9.31 -24.66 -5.68
CA ALA A 290 8.64 -25.96 -5.60
C ALA A 290 8.10 -26.40 -6.97
N LYS A 291 7.59 -25.46 -7.76
CA LYS A 291 6.98 -25.70 -9.08
C LYS A 291 7.45 -24.62 -10.05
N PRO A 292 8.59 -24.82 -10.72
CA PRO A 292 9.12 -23.86 -11.68
C PRO A 292 8.11 -23.55 -12.80
N ARG A 293 7.96 -22.26 -13.12
CA ARG A 293 7.15 -21.72 -14.22
C ARG A 293 7.93 -20.68 -15.00
N ASP A 294 7.54 -20.41 -16.23
CA ASP A 294 8.13 -19.32 -17.02
C ASP A 294 7.66 -17.95 -16.53
N VAL A 295 8.52 -17.29 -15.79
CA VAL A 295 8.31 -15.92 -15.28
C VAL A 295 9.21 -14.89 -15.98
N SER A 296 9.87 -15.27 -17.06
CA SER A 296 10.86 -14.45 -17.79
C SER A 296 10.32 -13.16 -18.38
N SER A 297 9.00 -13.02 -18.48
CA SER A 297 8.36 -11.78 -18.92
C SER A 297 8.49 -10.65 -17.91
N VAL A 298 8.52 -10.96 -16.60
CA VAL A 298 8.63 -9.95 -15.55
C VAL A 298 10.06 -9.46 -15.44
N THR A 299 10.32 -8.28 -15.93
CA THR A 299 11.65 -7.66 -15.90
C THR A 299 11.86 -6.76 -14.69
N GLN A 300 10.76 -6.26 -14.09
CA GLN A 300 10.79 -5.39 -12.94
C GLN A 300 9.71 -5.74 -11.92
N VAL A 301 10.10 -5.79 -10.65
CA VAL A 301 9.17 -5.88 -9.51
C VAL A 301 9.34 -4.69 -8.59
N THR A 302 8.24 -4.04 -8.22
CA THR A 302 8.25 -2.98 -7.22
C THR A 302 7.90 -3.58 -5.86
N ILE A 303 8.78 -3.36 -4.88
CA ILE A 303 8.62 -3.84 -3.51
C ILE A 303 8.57 -2.65 -2.57
N GLY A 304 7.53 -2.60 -1.76
CA GLY A 304 7.34 -1.53 -0.77
C GLY A 304 6.45 -1.97 0.38
N GLY A 305 6.20 -1.04 1.31
CA GLY A 305 5.33 -1.28 2.45
C GLY A 305 6.02 -1.95 3.65
N ALA A 306 7.15 -2.63 3.43
CA ALA A 306 8.06 -3.14 4.45
C ALA A 306 9.47 -3.21 3.86
N ALA A 307 10.50 -3.39 4.69
CA ALA A 307 11.87 -3.58 4.21
C ALA A 307 11.97 -4.83 3.32
N CYS A 308 12.70 -4.71 2.21
CA CYS A 308 12.98 -5.84 1.32
C CYS A 308 14.23 -6.57 1.83
N PRO A 309 14.12 -7.86 2.23
CA PRO A 309 15.29 -8.62 2.63
C PRO A 309 16.31 -8.74 1.50
N PRO A 310 17.63 -8.59 1.77
CA PRO A 310 18.67 -8.73 0.75
C PRO A 310 18.66 -10.09 0.04
N SER A 311 18.32 -11.17 0.77
CA SER A 311 18.19 -12.52 0.22
C SER A 311 17.06 -12.62 -0.80
N LEU A 312 15.92 -11.97 -0.53
CA LEU A 312 14.79 -11.93 -1.47
C LEU A 312 15.18 -11.17 -2.75
N MET A 313 15.85 -10.03 -2.60
CA MET A 313 16.31 -9.23 -3.76
C MET A 313 17.26 -10.02 -4.66
N LYS A 314 18.24 -10.73 -4.07
CA LYS A 314 19.17 -11.60 -4.82
C LYS A 314 18.46 -12.74 -5.54
N ALA A 315 17.51 -13.41 -4.87
CA ALA A 315 16.77 -14.50 -5.48
C ALA A 315 15.93 -14.03 -6.69
N PHE A 316 15.38 -12.82 -6.64
CA PHE A 316 14.67 -12.24 -7.79
C PHE A 316 15.61 -11.83 -8.93
N ASP A 317 16.81 -11.34 -8.62
CA ASP A 317 17.85 -11.07 -9.63
C ASP A 317 18.24 -12.36 -10.37
N GLU A 318 18.35 -13.50 -9.68
CA GLU A 318 18.61 -14.82 -10.28
C GLU A 318 17.48 -15.27 -11.23
N LEU A 319 16.24 -14.85 -10.98
CA LEU A 319 15.10 -15.06 -11.88
C LEU A 319 15.01 -14.04 -13.03
N GLY A 320 15.93 -13.07 -13.10
CA GLY A 320 15.92 -11.99 -14.09
C GLY A 320 14.95 -10.85 -13.77
N MET A 321 14.35 -10.85 -12.59
CA MET A 321 13.42 -9.82 -12.11
C MET A 321 14.15 -8.75 -11.32
N ARG A 322 14.28 -7.56 -11.87
CA ARG A 322 14.95 -6.46 -11.18
C ARG A 322 14.04 -5.87 -10.11
N VAL A 323 14.48 -5.94 -8.86
CA VAL A 323 13.76 -5.34 -7.73
C VAL A 323 13.98 -3.83 -7.70
N CYS A 324 12.87 -3.10 -7.64
CA CYS A 324 12.79 -1.67 -7.38
C CYS A 324 12.19 -1.47 -5.98
N HIS A 325 13.02 -1.15 -4.99
CA HIS A 325 12.57 -0.92 -3.62
C HIS A 325 11.98 0.48 -3.49
N ALA A 326 10.89 0.62 -2.76
CA ALA A 326 10.18 1.88 -2.58
C ALA A 326 9.71 2.05 -1.13
N TRP A 327 9.70 3.30 -0.68
CA TRP A 327 9.11 3.68 0.59
C TRP A 327 7.95 4.64 0.38
N GLY A 328 6.95 4.48 1.23
CA GLY A 328 5.81 5.36 1.29
C GLY A 328 4.75 4.87 2.28
N MET A 329 3.73 5.69 2.48
CA MET A 329 2.66 5.45 3.42
C MET A 329 1.35 6.03 2.88
N THR A 330 0.23 5.76 3.56
CA THR A 330 -1.08 6.30 3.14
C THR A 330 -1.03 7.82 3.02
N GLU A 331 -0.33 8.48 3.92
CA GLU A 331 -0.15 9.93 3.97
C GLU A 331 0.76 10.49 2.86
N THR A 332 1.45 9.64 2.09
CA THR A 332 2.31 10.07 0.96
C THR A 332 1.76 9.63 -0.42
N SER A 333 0.55 9.11 -0.52
CA SER A 333 -0.28 8.80 -1.72
C SER A 333 0.12 7.62 -2.65
N PRO A 334 1.06 6.69 -2.40
CA PRO A 334 1.97 6.54 -1.28
C PRO A 334 3.40 6.99 -1.55
N LEU A 335 3.76 7.50 -2.73
CA LEU A 335 5.13 7.67 -3.20
C LEU A 335 5.94 8.67 -2.36
N GLY A 336 6.85 8.14 -1.54
CA GLY A 336 7.88 8.92 -0.84
C GLY A 336 9.23 8.82 -1.51
N THR A 337 9.75 7.60 -1.73
CA THR A 337 11.03 7.37 -2.41
C THR A 337 10.99 6.13 -3.29
N VAL A 338 11.90 6.06 -4.26
CA VAL A 338 12.12 4.87 -5.11
C VAL A 338 13.61 4.67 -5.29
N SER A 339 14.06 3.42 -5.15
CA SER A 339 15.45 3.05 -5.29
C SER A 339 15.81 2.77 -6.75
N ARG A 340 16.36 3.80 -7.39
CA ARG A 340 17.00 3.72 -8.71
C ARG A 340 18.46 4.13 -8.54
N PRO A 341 19.42 3.23 -8.77
CA PRO A 341 20.85 3.56 -8.71
C PRO A 341 21.21 4.75 -9.61
N PRO A 342 22.17 5.60 -9.21
CA PRO A 342 22.60 6.73 -10.00
C PRO A 342 23.21 6.31 -11.36
N ALA A 343 23.20 7.23 -12.32
CA ALA A 343 23.89 7.04 -13.59
C ALA A 343 25.40 6.87 -13.35
N GLY A 344 25.99 5.89 -14.02
CA GLY A 344 27.42 5.59 -13.90
C GLY A 344 27.77 4.49 -12.90
N VAL A 345 26.83 4.04 -12.07
CA VAL A 345 26.99 2.83 -11.26
C VAL A 345 26.88 1.61 -12.17
N GLU A 346 27.87 0.71 -12.08
CA GLU A 346 27.95 -0.48 -12.93
C GLU A 346 26.82 -1.47 -12.59
N PRO A 347 25.99 -1.87 -13.57
CA PRO A 347 24.96 -2.87 -13.34
C PRO A 347 25.52 -4.21 -12.85
N GLY A 348 24.90 -4.78 -11.81
CA GLY A 348 25.33 -6.03 -11.18
C GLY A 348 26.48 -5.90 -10.18
N SER A 349 27.00 -4.67 -9.95
CA SER A 349 28.03 -4.42 -8.94
C SER A 349 27.47 -4.44 -7.52
N ASP A 350 28.36 -4.63 -6.53
CA ASP A 350 28.00 -4.51 -5.11
C ASP A 350 27.50 -3.09 -4.77
N GLU A 351 28.04 -2.07 -5.44
CA GLU A 351 27.58 -0.68 -5.29
C GLU A 351 26.14 -0.50 -5.77
N GLU A 352 25.81 -1.05 -6.95
CA GLU A 352 24.42 -1.03 -7.43
C GLU A 352 23.47 -1.74 -6.46
N PHE A 353 23.90 -2.90 -5.96
CA PHE A 353 23.10 -3.65 -5.00
C PHE A 353 22.89 -2.88 -3.70
N ALA A 354 23.92 -2.18 -3.19
CA ALA A 354 23.81 -1.34 -2.01
C ALA A 354 22.79 -0.20 -2.20
N TYR A 355 22.78 0.49 -3.34
CA TYR A 355 21.75 1.48 -3.64
C TYR A 355 20.35 0.87 -3.67
N ARG A 356 20.16 -0.29 -4.28
CA ARG A 356 18.85 -0.96 -4.37
C ARG A 356 18.31 -1.43 -3.02
N LEU A 357 19.19 -1.70 -2.05
CA LEU A 357 18.78 -2.05 -0.68
C LEU A 357 18.22 -0.86 0.09
N THR A 358 18.60 0.37 -0.24
CA THR A 358 18.01 1.57 0.36
C THR A 358 16.53 1.67 0.02
N GLN A 359 15.78 2.52 0.72
CA GLN A 359 14.40 2.86 0.35
C GLN A 359 14.34 3.80 -0.86
N GLY A 360 15.49 4.30 -1.30
CA GLY A 360 15.65 5.07 -2.52
C GLY A 360 15.67 6.57 -2.34
N ARG A 361 15.66 7.27 -3.47
CA ARG A 361 15.81 8.72 -3.56
C ARG A 361 14.47 9.43 -3.56
N PHE A 362 14.41 10.59 -2.92
CA PHE A 362 13.23 11.46 -2.95
C PHE A 362 13.00 12.04 -4.35
N PRO A 363 11.77 11.98 -4.89
CA PRO A 363 11.43 12.66 -6.14
C PRO A 363 11.30 14.17 -5.91
N ALA A 364 11.40 14.96 -6.98
CA ALA A 364 11.36 16.43 -6.92
C ALA A 364 10.13 17.03 -6.22
N GLY A 365 9.02 16.29 -6.17
CA GLY A 365 7.80 16.71 -5.47
C GLY A 365 7.78 16.41 -3.97
N VAL A 366 8.80 15.75 -3.41
CA VAL A 366 8.88 15.42 -1.98
C VAL A 366 10.08 16.11 -1.36
N GLU A 367 9.83 17.05 -0.47
CA GLU A 367 10.85 17.61 0.40
C GLU A 367 10.97 16.72 1.64
N ALA A 368 12.19 16.51 2.12
CA ALA A 368 12.49 15.68 3.28
C ALA A 368 13.45 16.38 4.22
N ARG A 369 13.34 16.07 5.50
CA ARG A 369 14.33 16.42 6.53
C ARG A 369 14.37 15.35 7.62
N LEU A 370 15.48 15.31 8.34
CA LEU A 370 15.64 14.47 9.52
C LEU A 370 15.58 15.33 10.78
N SER A 371 14.80 14.90 11.75
CA SER A 371 14.65 15.55 13.06
C SER A 371 15.28 14.68 14.13
N GLY A 372 16.26 15.25 14.86
CA GLY A 372 16.89 14.61 16.01
C GLY A 372 16.01 14.60 17.26
N PRO A 373 16.46 13.91 18.34
CA PRO A 373 15.69 13.77 19.59
C PRO A 373 15.32 15.09 20.25
N GLY A 374 16.12 16.15 20.06
CA GLY A 374 15.86 17.51 20.57
C GLY A 374 15.06 18.40 19.61
N GLY A 375 14.64 17.88 18.46
CA GLY A 375 13.96 18.62 17.41
C GLY A 375 14.91 19.40 16.47
N GLU A 376 16.21 19.22 16.61
CA GLU A 376 17.24 19.77 15.71
C GLU A 376 17.20 19.10 14.33
N HIS A 377 17.52 19.84 13.28
CA HIS A 377 17.65 19.29 11.94
C HIS A 377 19.01 18.64 11.75
N LEU A 378 19.02 17.39 11.31
CA LEU A 378 20.23 16.62 11.07
C LEU A 378 20.69 16.73 9.60
N PRO A 379 22.02 16.61 9.34
CA PRO A 379 22.55 16.66 7.98
C PRO A 379 22.23 15.40 7.17
N TRP A 380 22.32 15.52 5.86
CA TRP A 380 22.26 14.38 4.90
C TRP A 380 23.68 13.86 4.68
N ASP A 381 24.23 13.17 5.66
CA ASP A 381 25.60 12.62 5.65
C ASP A 381 25.65 11.10 5.53
N GLY A 382 24.48 10.44 5.53
CA GLY A 382 24.35 8.99 5.51
C GLY A 382 24.57 8.31 6.86
N GLU A 383 24.92 9.06 7.92
CA GLU A 383 25.28 8.55 9.25
C GLU A 383 24.32 9.05 10.33
N SER A 384 23.96 10.33 10.28
CA SER A 384 23.07 10.98 11.25
C SER A 384 21.66 10.46 11.14
N ALA A 385 21.22 9.66 12.11
CA ALA A 385 19.88 9.05 12.14
C ALA A 385 18.87 9.96 12.87
N GLY A 386 17.70 10.18 12.25
CA GLY A 386 16.62 10.97 12.83
C GLY A 386 15.25 10.53 12.35
N GLU A 387 14.20 11.09 12.96
CA GLU A 387 12.84 10.90 12.47
C GLU A 387 12.67 11.62 11.12
N LEU A 388 12.17 10.87 10.13
CA LEU A 388 11.91 11.41 8.80
C LEU A 388 10.65 12.28 8.83
N GLU A 389 10.79 13.53 8.40
CA GLU A 389 9.69 14.45 8.15
C GLU A 389 9.64 14.80 6.65
N VAL A 390 8.42 14.81 6.09
CA VAL A 390 8.22 15.06 4.65
C VAL A 390 7.12 16.08 4.40
N ARG A 391 7.18 16.78 3.26
CA ARG A 391 6.09 17.59 2.72
C ARG A 391 6.14 17.58 1.19
N GLY A 392 4.99 17.87 0.56
CA GLY A 392 4.90 17.92 -0.91
C GLY A 392 3.45 17.96 -1.40
N PRO A 393 3.22 18.12 -2.70
CA PRO A 393 1.89 18.32 -3.27
C PRO A 393 0.97 17.08 -3.20
N TRP A 394 1.51 15.92 -2.89
CA TRP A 394 0.76 14.67 -2.64
C TRP A 394 1.02 14.09 -1.24
N ILE A 395 1.60 14.89 -0.34
CA ILE A 395 1.78 14.55 1.06
C ILE A 395 0.60 15.11 1.87
N ALA A 396 0.05 14.33 2.79
CA ALA A 396 -1.05 14.78 3.63
C ALA A 396 -0.61 15.92 4.55
N GLY A 397 -1.37 17.01 4.57
CA GLY A 397 -1.18 18.13 5.49
C GLY A 397 -2.09 18.07 6.72
N ALA A 398 -3.04 17.13 6.74
CA ALA A 398 -3.98 16.88 7.84
C ALA A 398 -4.68 15.54 7.63
N TYR A 399 -5.38 15.05 8.66
CA TYR A 399 -6.32 13.94 8.56
C TYR A 399 -7.75 14.45 8.47
N TYR A 400 -8.64 13.59 7.99
CA TYR A 400 -10.07 13.85 7.92
C TYR A 400 -10.69 13.95 9.32
N GLY A 401 -11.38 15.03 9.59
CA GLY A 401 -11.97 15.32 10.90
C GLY A 401 -13.39 14.81 11.09
N GLY A 402 -13.98 14.19 10.06
CA GLY A 402 -15.36 13.73 10.07
C GLY A 402 -16.26 14.47 9.07
N SER A 403 -17.54 14.07 9.02
CA SER A 403 -18.53 14.58 8.06
C SER A 403 -19.43 15.70 8.59
N GLY A 404 -19.25 16.14 9.85
CA GLY A 404 -20.02 17.23 10.43
C GLY A 404 -19.78 18.57 9.74
N ALA A 405 -20.77 19.47 9.76
CA ALA A 405 -20.67 20.79 9.14
C ALA A 405 -19.51 21.63 9.69
N ASP A 406 -19.14 21.41 10.95
CA ASP A 406 -18.06 22.10 11.66
C ASP A 406 -16.80 21.22 11.81
N ALA A 407 -16.69 20.11 11.06
CA ALA A 407 -15.56 19.20 11.15
C ALA A 407 -14.33 19.84 10.51
N GLU A 408 -13.34 20.16 11.34
CA GLU A 408 -12.06 20.70 10.91
C GLU A 408 -11.04 19.58 10.64
N PRO A 409 -10.13 19.77 9.67
CA PRO A 409 -9.03 18.84 9.45
C PRO A 409 -8.17 18.66 10.71
N LEU A 410 -7.85 17.41 11.06
CA LEU A 410 -7.09 17.05 12.26
C LEU A 410 -5.58 17.12 12.00
N ARG A 411 -4.88 17.89 12.84
CA ARG A 411 -3.41 17.98 12.81
C ARG A 411 -2.80 17.66 14.18
N PRO A 412 -2.78 16.37 14.58
CA PRO A 412 -2.17 15.99 15.85
C PRO A 412 -0.68 16.35 15.88
N ALA A 413 -0.19 16.92 17.00
CA ALA A 413 1.18 17.40 17.14
C ALA A 413 2.24 16.28 17.06
N ASP A 414 1.82 15.04 17.35
CA ASP A 414 2.65 13.84 17.15
C ASP A 414 2.76 13.41 15.68
N LYS A 415 1.97 14.03 14.78
CA LYS A 415 1.95 13.72 13.34
C LYS A 415 2.34 14.89 12.45
N PHE A 416 2.21 16.09 12.93
CA PHE A 416 2.57 17.28 12.16
C PHE A 416 3.43 18.21 13.00
N SER A 417 4.48 18.75 12.41
CA SER A 417 5.27 19.83 13.01
C SER A 417 4.51 21.15 12.95
N GLU A 418 4.93 22.14 13.75
CA GLU A 418 4.31 23.47 13.77
C GLU A 418 4.43 24.19 12.41
N ASP A 419 5.48 23.93 11.66
CA ASP A 419 5.73 24.47 10.31
C ASP A 419 5.15 23.60 9.18
N GLY A 420 4.29 22.60 9.53
CA GLY A 420 3.42 21.87 8.60
C GLY A 420 4.04 20.65 7.92
N TRP A 421 5.16 20.11 8.41
CA TRP A 421 5.71 18.85 7.92
C TRP A 421 5.00 17.65 8.53
N LEU A 422 4.83 16.63 7.73
CA LEU A 422 4.33 15.32 8.19
C LEU A 422 5.47 14.56 8.88
N LYS A 423 5.29 14.22 10.15
CA LYS A 423 6.13 13.31 10.92
C LYS A 423 5.76 11.89 10.56
N THR A 424 6.63 11.18 9.87
CA THR A 424 6.30 9.84 9.34
C THR A 424 6.29 8.77 10.41
N GLY A 425 7.03 8.99 11.49
CA GLY A 425 7.31 7.98 12.51
C GLY A 425 8.31 6.93 12.04
N ASP A 426 8.93 7.11 10.87
CA ASP A 426 10.04 6.29 10.41
C ASP A 426 11.37 6.98 10.76
N VAL A 427 12.37 6.20 11.19
CA VAL A 427 13.70 6.67 11.56
C VAL A 427 14.72 6.13 10.58
N GLY A 428 15.64 6.98 10.17
CA GLY A 428 16.66 6.58 9.21
C GLY A 428 17.69 7.66 8.96
N THR A 429 18.54 7.43 7.97
CA THR A 429 19.56 8.35 7.49
C THR A 429 19.28 8.75 6.04
N ILE A 430 19.79 9.89 5.60
CA ILE A 430 19.74 10.30 4.19
C ILE A 430 21.18 10.55 3.74
N SER A 431 21.58 9.90 2.65
CA SER A 431 22.92 10.11 2.08
C SER A 431 23.05 11.48 1.40
N PRO A 432 24.27 11.99 1.17
CA PRO A 432 24.50 13.28 0.50
C PRO A 432 23.87 13.38 -0.90
N ASP A 433 23.67 12.27 -1.56
CA ASP A 433 23.01 12.17 -2.89
C ASP A 433 21.50 11.85 -2.80
N GLY A 434 20.91 11.90 -1.58
CA GLY A 434 19.47 11.91 -1.34
C GLY A 434 18.81 10.53 -1.24
N PHE A 435 19.56 9.47 -0.95
CA PHE A 435 18.99 8.14 -0.70
C PHE A 435 18.63 7.96 0.77
N LEU A 436 17.39 7.53 1.00
CA LEU A 436 16.87 7.19 2.32
C LEU A 436 17.25 5.76 2.69
N THR A 437 17.82 5.58 3.86
CA THR A 437 18.00 4.27 4.50
C THR A 437 17.24 4.26 5.81
N LEU A 438 16.12 3.53 5.88
CA LEU A 438 15.35 3.37 7.10
C LEU A 438 16.00 2.34 8.00
N THR A 439 16.16 2.69 9.25
CA THR A 439 16.65 1.78 10.28
C THR A 439 15.52 1.12 11.04
N ASP A 440 14.45 1.88 11.37
CA ASP A 440 13.29 1.32 12.07
C ASP A 440 12.12 2.33 12.11
N ARG A 441 11.03 1.93 12.75
CA ARG A 441 9.99 2.84 13.22
C ARG A 441 10.35 3.44 14.56
N ALA A 442 10.08 4.72 14.79
CA ALA A 442 10.35 5.42 16.06
C ALA A 442 9.77 4.69 17.30
N LYS A 443 8.66 3.95 17.10
CA LYS A 443 8.02 3.11 18.12
C LYS A 443 8.58 1.68 18.20
N ASP A 444 9.33 1.22 17.22
CA ASP A 444 9.86 -0.14 17.12
C ASP A 444 11.38 -0.19 17.35
N VAL A 445 12.07 0.96 17.19
CA VAL A 445 13.46 1.14 17.62
C VAL A 445 13.61 0.75 19.09
N ILE A 446 14.58 -0.09 19.37
CA ILE A 446 14.84 -0.60 20.72
C ILE A 446 15.83 0.36 21.40
N LYS A 447 15.38 1.06 22.44
CA LYS A 447 16.17 2.08 23.14
C LYS A 447 16.94 1.44 24.29
N SER A 448 18.15 1.01 24.01
CA SER A 448 18.97 0.23 24.94
C SER A 448 20.15 1.06 25.48
N GLY A 449 20.09 1.48 26.74
CA GLY A 449 21.19 2.18 27.40
C GLY A 449 21.57 3.53 26.78
N GLY A 450 20.62 4.22 26.13
CA GLY A 450 20.87 5.49 25.43
C GLY A 450 21.23 5.33 23.95
N GLU A 451 21.46 4.09 23.50
CA GLU A 451 21.74 3.75 22.10
C GLU A 451 20.51 3.13 21.44
N TRP A 452 20.43 3.21 20.12
CA TRP A 452 19.33 2.68 19.33
C TRP A 452 19.74 1.38 18.65
N ILE A 453 18.91 0.33 18.82
CA ILE A 453 19.07 -0.95 18.12
C ILE A 453 17.96 -1.03 17.07
N SER A 454 18.34 -1.22 15.81
CA SER A 454 17.40 -1.49 14.72
C SER A 454 16.81 -2.89 14.86
N SER A 455 15.50 -2.97 15.04
CA SER A 455 14.82 -4.26 15.06
C SER A 455 14.81 -4.89 13.66
N VAL A 456 14.78 -4.08 12.61
CA VAL A 456 14.78 -4.52 11.20
C VAL A 456 16.12 -5.14 10.81
N ASP A 457 17.24 -4.58 11.26
CA ASP A 457 18.56 -5.16 10.97
C ASP A 457 18.72 -6.53 11.62
N LEU A 458 18.26 -6.67 12.87
CA LEU A 458 18.26 -7.96 13.57
C LEU A 458 17.36 -8.98 12.85
N GLU A 459 16.17 -8.57 12.38
CA GLU A 459 15.25 -9.41 11.62
C GLU A 459 15.85 -9.87 10.30
N ASN A 460 16.42 -8.95 9.52
CA ASN A 460 17.06 -9.26 8.24
C ASN A 460 18.24 -10.21 8.42
N ALA A 461 19.05 -9.98 9.45
CA ALA A 461 20.16 -10.86 9.78
C ALA A 461 19.68 -12.27 10.15
N LEU A 462 18.64 -12.39 11.00
CA LEU A 462 18.03 -13.67 11.35
C LEU A 462 17.39 -14.38 10.15
N MET A 463 16.65 -13.68 9.31
CA MET A 463 16.04 -14.24 8.11
C MET A 463 17.05 -14.69 7.05
N SER A 464 18.31 -14.29 7.16
CA SER A 464 19.39 -14.82 6.32
C SER A 464 19.95 -16.18 6.80
N HIS A 465 19.50 -16.67 7.98
CA HIS A 465 19.88 -17.99 8.47
C HIS A 465 19.14 -19.10 7.70
N PRO A 466 19.82 -20.21 7.33
CA PRO A 466 19.21 -21.30 6.55
C PRO A 466 17.92 -21.87 7.15
N ASP A 467 17.83 -21.96 8.48
CA ASP A 467 16.73 -22.60 9.22
C ASP A 467 15.59 -21.65 9.58
N VAL A 468 15.74 -20.34 9.36
CA VAL A 468 14.73 -19.34 9.70
C VAL A 468 13.85 -19.05 8.49
N ALA A 469 12.54 -19.16 8.67
CA ALA A 469 11.53 -18.78 7.67
C ALA A 469 11.09 -17.31 7.82
N GLU A 470 10.77 -16.90 9.06
CA GLU A 470 10.42 -15.51 9.40
C GLU A 470 11.06 -15.15 10.75
N ALA A 471 11.38 -13.88 10.94
CA ALA A 471 11.80 -13.35 12.23
C ALA A 471 11.19 -11.98 12.48
N ALA A 472 10.79 -11.72 13.73
CA ALA A 472 10.40 -10.40 14.20
C ALA A 472 11.09 -10.10 15.52
N VAL A 473 11.61 -8.88 15.65
CA VAL A 473 12.30 -8.45 16.88
C VAL A 473 11.56 -7.27 17.48
N VAL A 474 11.30 -7.33 18.78
CA VAL A 474 10.57 -6.29 19.51
C VAL A 474 11.33 -5.82 20.74
N ALA A 475 11.16 -4.55 21.08
CA ALA A 475 11.61 -4.01 22.36
C ALA A 475 10.80 -4.62 23.49
N VAL A 476 11.48 -5.09 24.53
CA VAL A 476 10.88 -5.50 25.80
C VAL A 476 11.58 -4.80 26.96
N PRO A 477 10.85 -4.50 28.06
CA PRO A 477 11.42 -3.81 29.21
C PRO A 477 12.63 -4.53 29.81
N ASP A 478 13.66 -3.77 30.21
CA ASP A 478 14.84 -4.26 30.90
C ASP A 478 15.25 -3.27 31.99
N GLU A 479 15.47 -3.77 33.20
CA GLU A 479 15.78 -2.95 34.38
C GLU A 479 17.08 -2.16 34.25
N LYS A 480 18.07 -2.72 33.54
CA LYS A 480 19.40 -2.11 33.40
C LYS A 480 19.50 -1.18 32.21
N TRP A 481 18.89 -1.57 31.09
CA TRP A 481 19.09 -0.93 29.81
C TRP A 481 17.87 -0.13 29.32
N GLY A 482 16.77 -0.13 30.09
CA GLY A 482 15.48 0.41 29.67
C GLY A 482 14.73 -0.55 28.77
N GLU A 483 15.29 -0.86 27.61
CA GLU A 483 14.75 -1.85 26.68
C GLU A 483 15.83 -2.80 26.19
N ARG A 484 15.44 -4.04 25.86
CA ARG A 484 16.29 -5.02 25.17
C ARG A 484 15.51 -5.76 24.09
N PRO A 485 16.19 -6.26 23.05
CA PRO A 485 15.54 -7.02 22.00
C PRO A 485 15.06 -8.39 22.48
N LEU A 486 13.81 -8.73 22.12
CA LEU A 486 13.26 -10.08 22.10
C LEU A 486 13.17 -10.54 20.65
N ALA A 487 13.89 -11.60 20.30
CA ALA A 487 13.82 -12.23 18.99
C ALA A 487 12.74 -13.31 18.97
N THR A 488 11.76 -13.15 18.08
CA THR A 488 10.74 -14.17 17.79
C THR A 488 11.04 -14.75 16.42
N VAL A 489 11.18 -16.08 16.31
CA VAL A 489 11.56 -16.77 15.09
C VAL A 489 10.53 -17.80 14.67
N VAL A 490 10.29 -17.91 13.36
CA VAL A 490 9.57 -19.01 12.73
C VAL A 490 10.58 -19.85 12.02
N LEU A 491 10.62 -21.12 12.33
CA LEU A 491 11.56 -22.06 11.72
C LEU A 491 10.98 -22.66 10.43
N LYS A 492 11.87 -23.04 9.50
CA LYS A 492 11.49 -23.84 8.35
C LYS A 492 11.07 -25.24 8.78
N GLU A 493 10.27 -25.90 7.96
CA GLU A 493 9.82 -27.27 8.20
C GLU A 493 11.01 -28.22 8.36
N GLY A 494 11.03 -28.97 9.44
CA GLY A 494 12.11 -29.91 9.77
C GLY A 494 13.36 -29.29 10.41
N ALA A 495 13.43 -27.97 10.58
CA ALA A 495 14.52 -27.32 11.30
C ALA A 495 14.28 -27.41 12.83
N SER A 496 15.38 -27.46 13.60
CA SER A 496 15.33 -27.45 15.07
C SER A 496 15.95 -26.15 15.59
N ALA A 497 15.25 -25.45 16.49
CA ALA A 497 15.77 -24.22 17.10
C ALA A 497 16.89 -24.52 18.07
N ASP A 498 18.07 -24.01 17.78
CA ASP A 498 19.14 -23.81 18.74
C ASP A 498 19.41 -22.30 18.83
N PHE A 499 18.92 -21.69 19.90
CA PHE A 499 19.05 -20.22 20.09
C PHE A 499 20.51 -19.78 20.26
N GLU A 500 21.39 -20.63 20.78
CA GLU A 500 22.83 -20.34 20.86
C GLU A 500 23.47 -20.27 19.46
N SER A 501 23.06 -21.16 18.55
CA SER A 501 23.49 -21.14 17.14
C SER A 501 22.98 -19.88 16.42
N LEU A 502 21.68 -19.55 16.56
CA LEU A 502 21.10 -18.34 15.98
C LEU A 502 21.76 -17.07 16.53
N ARG A 503 22.05 -17.04 17.84
CA ARG A 503 22.75 -15.92 18.47
C ARG A 503 24.19 -15.80 18.01
N SER A 504 24.89 -16.91 17.83
CA SER A 504 26.25 -16.94 17.30
C SER A 504 26.31 -16.46 15.85
N PHE A 505 25.37 -16.91 15.03
CA PHE A 505 25.22 -16.44 13.65
C PHE A 505 24.95 -14.93 13.58
N LEU A 506 24.09 -14.43 14.48
CA LEU A 506 23.77 -13.02 14.54
C LEU A 506 24.97 -12.18 15.00
N ALA A 507 25.82 -12.73 15.90
CA ALA A 507 27.02 -12.06 16.42
C ALA A 507 28.11 -11.80 15.35
N GLU A 508 28.06 -12.50 14.22
CA GLU A 508 28.92 -12.25 13.06
C GLU A 508 28.45 -11.05 12.22
N LYS A 509 27.21 -10.60 12.41
CA LYS A 509 26.55 -9.62 11.54
C LYS A 509 26.26 -8.30 12.23
N VAL A 510 26.11 -8.30 13.55
CA VAL A 510 25.78 -7.11 14.35
C VAL A 510 26.71 -6.97 15.56
N ALA A 511 26.77 -5.79 16.14
CA ALA A 511 27.60 -5.55 17.33
C ALA A 511 27.08 -6.36 18.53
N LYS A 512 27.99 -6.83 19.39
CA LYS A 512 27.66 -7.71 20.53
C LYS A 512 26.62 -7.13 21.48
N TRP A 513 26.60 -5.83 21.66
CA TRP A 513 25.65 -5.15 22.54
C TRP A 513 24.22 -5.08 21.96
N GLN A 514 24.06 -5.31 20.65
CA GLN A 514 22.76 -5.35 19.96
C GLN A 514 22.10 -6.73 20.04
N LEU A 515 22.85 -7.78 20.42
CA LEU A 515 22.36 -9.16 20.41
C LEU A 515 21.15 -9.33 21.35
N PRO A 516 20.11 -10.04 20.89
CA PRO A 516 19.00 -10.44 21.74
C PRO A 516 19.47 -11.37 22.88
N GLU A 517 18.92 -11.13 24.07
CA GLU A 517 19.10 -12.02 25.22
C GLU A 517 17.83 -12.86 25.48
N ARG A 518 16.74 -12.53 24.79
CA ARG A 518 15.44 -13.19 24.92
C ARG A 518 15.02 -13.74 23.57
N TRP A 519 14.60 -14.98 23.54
CA TRP A 519 14.30 -15.73 22.33
C TRP A 519 13.02 -16.55 22.49
N THR A 520 12.24 -16.66 21.43
CA THR A 520 11.09 -17.56 21.36
C THR A 520 10.86 -18.06 19.94
N VAL A 521 10.35 -19.30 19.83
CA VAL A 521 9.84 -19.84 18.56
C VAL A 521 8.33 -19.67 18.53
N ILE A 522 7.80 -19.20 17.41
CA ILE A 522 6.36 -19.05 17.17
C ILE A 522 5.98 -19.75 15.86
N GLU A 523 4.70 -20.12 15.71
CA GLU A 523 4.20 -20.77 14.50
C GLU A 523 4.17 -19.83 13.30
N SER A 524 3.83 -18.58 13.52
CA SER A 524 3.82 -17.53 12.49
C SER A 524 3.98 -16.16 13.12
N VAL A 525 4.65 -15.23 12.41
CA VAL A 525 4.69 -13.82 12.83
C VAL A 525 3.30 -13.21 12.61
N PRO A 526 2.67 -12.59 13.62
CA PRO A 526 1.42 -11.87 13.45
C PRO A 526 1.54 -10.80 12.34
N LYS A 527 0.50 -10.70 11.49
CA LYS A 527 0.50 -9.78 10.36
C LYS A 527 -0.68 -8.81 10.42
N THR A 528 -0.44 -7.58 10.01
CA THR A 528 -1.50 -6.58 9.83
C THR A 528 -2.41 -6.95 8.64
N SER A 529 -3.53 -6.26 8.51
CA SER A 529 -4.47 -6.40 7.39
C SER A 529 -3.85 -6.24 5.99
N VAL A 530 -2.65 -5.65 5.91
CA VAL A 530 -1.91 -5.43 4.65
C VAL A 530 -0.65 -6.29 4.53
N GLY A 531 -0.50 -7.31 5.39
CA GLY A 531 0.59 -8.29 5.32
C GLY A 531 1.91 -7.85 5.95
N LYS A 532 1.95 -6.73 6.68
CA LYS A 532 3.14 -6.30 7.46
C LYS A 532 3.18 -7.01 8.80
N PHE A 533 4.38 -7.22 9.36
CA PHE A 533 4.53 -7.75 10.71
C PHE A 533 3.85 -6.85 11.76
N ASP A 534 3.00 -7.43 12.60
CA ASP A 534 2.32 -6.73 13.69
C ASP A 534 3.07 -6.92 15.01
N LYS A 535 4.13 -6.15 15.19
CA LYS A 535 4.96 -6.15 16.40
C LYS A 535 4.20 -5.77 17.68
N LYS A 536 3.05 -5.09 17.56
CA LYS A 536 2.19 -4.75 18.72
C LYS A 536 1.60 -6.00 19.36
N VAL A 537 1.17 -6.96 18.54
CA VAL A 537 0.67 -8.24 19.05
C VAL A 537 1.76 -8.97 19.82
N LEU A 538 2.98 -9.05 19.28
CA LEU A 538 4.11 -9.70 19.97
C LEU A 538 4.47 -9.04 21.31
N ARG A 539 4.48 -7.69 21.36
CA ARG A 539 4.72 -6.97 22.63
C ARG A 539 3.65 -7.25 23.67
N ARG A 540 2.38 -7.30 23.25
CA ARG A 540 1.26 -7.65 24.14
C ARG A 540 1.41 -9.08 24.65
N GLN A 541 1.62 -10.04 23.76
CA GLN A 541 1.80 -11.46 24.12
C GLN A 541 2.97 -11.65 25.11
N TYR A 542 4.07 -10.91 24.91
CA TYR A 542 5.17 -10.90 25.88
C TYR A 542 4.75 -10.34 27.24
N ALA A 543 4.06 -9.21 27.26
CA ALA A 543 3.62 -8.55 28.48
C ALA A 543 2.61 -9.38 29.27
N GLU A 544 1.76 -10.15 28.58
CA GLU A 544 0.74 -11.06 29.14
C GLU A 544 1.32 -12.44 29.49
N GLY A 545 2.60 -12.71 29.18
CA GLY A 545 3.27 -13.99 29.47
C GLY A 545 2.79 -15.15 28.58
N GLU A 546 2.25 -14.84 27.39
CA GLU A 546 1.77 -15.83 26.43
C GLU A 546 2.88 -16.47 25.59
N LEU A 547 4.09 -15.87 25.58
CA LEU A 547 5.24 -16.39 24.84
C LEU A 547 6.15 -17.23 25.75
N ASP A 548 6.56 -18.41 25.26
CA ASP A 548 7.58 -19.23 25.93
C ASP A 548 8.98 -18.66 25.59
N VAL A 549 9.50 -17.82 26.50
CA VAL A 549 10.73 -17.05 26.26
C VAL A 549 11.91 -17.69 26.96
N THR A 550 12.89 -18.09 26.18
CA THR A 550 14.22 -18.52 26.68
C THR A 550 15.12 -17.29 26.82
N ARG A 551 15.86 -17.20 27.94
CA ARG A 551 16.89 -16.17 28.18
C ARG A 551 18.27 -16.82 28.10
N LEU A 552 19.15 -16.25 27.23
CA LEU A 552 20.55 -16.66 27.03
C LEU A 552 21.51 -15.76 27.78
#